data_ab72a481771d7ffadd1e9ab66c42d84a
#
_entry.id   ab72a481771d7ffadd1e9ab66c42d84a
#
_cell.length_a   1.000
_cell.length_b   1.000
_cell.length_c   1.000
_cell.angle_alpha   90.00
_cell.angle_beta   90.00
_cell.angle_gamma   90.00
#
_symmetry.space_group_name_H-M   'P 1'
#
loop_
_entity.id
_entity.type
_entity.pdbx_description
1 polymer ?
#
loop_
_entity_poly.entity_id
_entity_poly.type
_entity_poly.pdbx_seq_one_letter_code
_entity_poly.pdbx_strand_id
1 'polypeptide(L)'
;MPGSVAELLAEAESLSGHLPHERSTELQPVKDIAGGRIIPSWRADNVQPDHALHSMMSRVGSFPPALVRYFLALYSQPGDIVLDPFCGKGTALFEAVVSGRVAIGGDIGPDAVASALAKSRPVSTARVTNYIEKIELSDSLVLSNVPPSVALFYRKNTLSQIVALREQLLFDMRNQSRRDVATFVCGVLLGVLHGHSRWSLSLPCNQAFGMSPNYVSRYVKEHKLVRPDRDVRKCLLNRALELLPFPEKMSKVVVVESPAQKCDEYVGQAGGKAALIITSPPYLDRQTYIKDSWLRLWFLNKKRQDVAKDSLETGSVSNFVEGMTNVIRAMSISLKRNGIVVMVCGRARIKVAGQHRSVRISELCFLANSRLSSGRLVPERLIVDKKMMKRGAYFAVHHGKSVDGDGKHTSRFGEDEILVLRKP
;
A
#
# COMPACT_ATOMS: atom_id res chain seq x y z
N MET A 1 19.98 -19.38 21.15
CA MET A 1 20.16 -19.59 19.71
C MET A 1 18.81 -19.42 19.05
N PRO A 2 18.65 -18.70 17.95
CA PRO A 2 17.38 -18.74 17.25
C PRO A 2 17.13 -20.17 16.78
N GLY A 3 15.96 -20.73 17.10
CA GLY A 3 15.55 -22.08 16.70
C GLY A 3 15.59 -22.23 15.17
N SER A 4 15.56 -23.47 14.68
CA SER A 4 15.44 -23.73 13.24
C SER A 4 14.16 -23.10 12.68
N VAL A 5 14.11 -22.83 11.37
CA VAL A 5 12.91 -22.30 10.70
C VAL A 5 11.68 -23.20 10.98
N ALA A 6 11.89 -24.52 11.02
CA ALA A 6 10.82 -25.47 11.32
C ALA A 6 10.28 -25.32 12.75
N GLU A 7 11.15 -25.12 13.74
CA GLU A 7 10.76 -24.88 15.14
C GLU A 7 10.00 -23.56 15.28
N LEU A 8 10.46 -22.49 14.65
CA LEU A 8 9.76 -21.20 14.66
C LEU A 8 8.35 -21.28 14.06
N LEU A 9 8.19 -22.04 12.98
CA LEU A 9 6.88 -22.24 12.35
C LEU A 9 5.95 -23.08 13.22
N ALA A 10 6.46 -24.15 13.85
CA ALA A 10 5.70 -24.97 14.77
C ALA A 10 5.26 -24.19 16.02
N GLU A 11 6.16 -23.36 16.57
CA GLU A 11 5.83 -22.46 17.69
C GLU A 11 4.71 -21.46 17.30
N ALA A 12 4.83 -20.83 16.12
CA ALA A 12 3.84 -19.87 15.61
C ALA A 12 2.45 -20.52 15.42
N GLU A 13 2.41 -21.70 14.82
CA GLU A 13 1.18 -22.48 14.61
C GLU A 13 0.54 -22.90 15.92
N SER A 14 1.33 -23.39 16.89
CA SER A 14 0.85 -23.78 18.23
C SER A 14 0.25 -22.60 18.98
N LEU A 15 0.90 -21.44 18.97
CA LEU A 15 0.43 -20.24 19.66
C LEU A 15 -0.87 -19.70 19.06
N SER A 16 -1.03 -19.75 17.74
CA SER A 16 -2.19 -19.20 17.03
C SER A 16 -3.40 -20.13 17.05
N GLY A 17 -3.22 -21.44 17.28
CA GLY A 17 -4.28 -22.44 17.26
C GLY A 17 -5.38 -22.24 18.31
N HIS A 18 -5.11 -21.45 19.35
CA HIS A 18 -6.06 -21.13 20.42
C HIS A 18 -6.85 -19.83 20.20
N LEU A 19 -6.59 -19.10 19.12
CA LEU A 19 -7.31 -17.86 18.84
C LEU A 19 -8.75 -18.14 18.40
N PRO A 20 -9.73 -17.34 18.86
CA PRO A 20 -11.08 -17.40 18.32
C PRO A 20 -11.08 -17.10 16.82
N HIS A 21 -11.56 -18.05 16.02
CA HIS A 21 -11.66 -17.92 14.58
C HIS A 21 -13.07 -17.48 14.17
N GLU A 22 -13.17 -16.49 13.28
CA GLU A 22 -14.43 -15.98 12.74
C GLU A 22 -14.27 -15.86 11.21
N ARG A 23 -15.33 -16.09 10.44
CA ARG A 23 -15.31 -15.86 8.99
C ARG A 23 -15.76 -14.44 8.68
N SER A 24 -15.12 -13.81 7.70
CA SER A 24 -15.49 -12.45 7.27
C SER A 24 -16.95 -12.33 6.80
N THR A 25 -17.53 -13.43 6.33
CA THR A 25 -18.94 -13.51 5.92
C THR A 25 -19.94 -13.54 7.08
N GLU A 26 -19.48 -13.84 8.30
CA GLU A 26 -20.29 -13.95 9.51
C GLU A 26 -20.30 -12.63 10.32
N LEU A 27 -19.49 -11.66 9.91
CA LEU A 27 -19.39 -10.37 10.58
C LEU A 27 -20.71 -9.59 10.52
N GLN A 28 -21.14 -9.10 11.68
CA GLN A 28 -22.34 -8.30 11.79
C GLN A 28 -22.10 -6.85 11.36
N PRO A 29 -23.10 -6.17 10.80
CA PRO A 29 -23.05 -4.73 10.56
C PRO A 29 -22.74 -3.97 11.85
N VAL A 30 -21.99 -2.87 11.73
CA VAL A 30 -21.63 -2.00 12.86
C VAL A 30 -22.21 -0.61 12.64
N LYS A 31 -22.55 0.09 13.72
CA LYS A 31 -23.04 1.45 13.66
C LYS A 31 -21.86 2.41 13.68
N ASP A 32 -21.77 3.28 12.66
CA ASP A 32 -20.81 4.38 12.68
C ASP A 32 -21.33 5.49 13.61
N ILE A 33 -20.67 5.69 14.71
CA ILE A 33 -21.01 6.69 15.73
C ILE A 33 -20.97 8.11 15.15
N ALA A 34 -20.06 8.37 14.18
CA ALA A 34 -19.90 9.67 13.53
C ALA A 34 -21.15 10.15 12.77
N GLY A 35 -21.88 9.22 12.16
CA GLY A 35 -23.03 9.55 11.32
C GLY A 35 -24.32 8.81 11.70
N GLY A 36 -24.31 7.98 12.73
CA GLY A 36 -25.45 7.11 13.04
C GLY A 36 -25.75 6.07 11.96
N ARG A 37 -24.85 5.93 10.97
CA ARG A 37 -25.00 5.08 9.78
C ARG A 37 -24.58 3.64 10.11
N ILE A 38 -25.28 2.69 9.54
CA ILE A 38 -24.92 1.27 9.62
C ILE A 38 -23.89 0.96 8.53
N ILE A 39 -22.73 0.43 8.94
CA ILE A 39 -21.65 -0.03 8.06
C ILE A 39 -21.76 -1.55 7.96
N PRO A 40 -22.08 -2.11 6.78
CA PRO A 40 -22.06 -3.55 6.57
C PRO A 40 -20.62 -4.08 6.55
N SER A 41 -20.45 -5.39 6.70
CA SER A 41 -19.17 -6.04 6.44
C SER A 41 -18.70 -5.74 5.01
N TRP A 42 -17.36 -5.70 4.79
CA TRP A 42 -16.80 -5.49 3.43
C TRP A 42 -17.09 -6.63 2.45
N ARG A 43 -17.77 -7.68 2.91
CA ARG A 43 -18.25 -8.82 2.11
C ARG A 43 -19.74 -8.79 1.84
N ALA A 44 -20.43 -7.79 2.36
CA ALA A 44 -21.86 -7.63 2.12
C ALA A 44 -22.13 -7.03 0.73
N ASP A 45 -23.26 -7.38 0.13
CA ASP A 45 -23.65 -6.93 -1.22
C ASP A 45 -23.92 -5.42 -1.30
N ASN A 46 -24.26 -4.79 -0.18
CA ASN A 46 -24.61 -3.37 -0.09
C ASN A 46 -23.48 -2.46 0.42
N VAL A 47 -22.24 -2.86 0.18
CA VAL A 47 -21.07 -2.02 0.49
C VAL A 47 -21.07 -0.76 -0.37
N GLN A 48 -20.85 0.41 0.26
CA GLN A 48 -20.75 1.67 -0.47
C GLN A 48 -19.60 1.66 -1.48
N PRO A 49 -19.78 2.30 -2.65
CA PRO A 49 -18.71 2.46 -3.64
C PRO A 49 -17.49 3.15 -3.04
N ASP A 50 -16.32 2.78 -3.53
CA ASP A 50 -15.08 3.42 -3.15
C ASP A 50 -14.94 4.78 -3.84
N HIS A 51 -14.35 5.75 -3.14
CA HIS A 51 -14.04 7.05 -3.72
C HIS A 51 -13.01 6.92 -4.86
N ALA A 52 -13.16 7.74 -5.91
CA ALA A 52 -12.29 7.70 -7.09
C ALA A 52 -10.78 7.81 -6.76
N LEU A 53 -10.42 8.58 -5.72
CA LEU A 53 -9.05 8.74 -5.24
C LEU A 53 -8.37 7.42 -4.84
N HIS A 54 -9.09 6.35 -4.49
CA HIS A 54 -8.51 5.03 -4.25
C HIS A 54 -7.88 4.41 -5.50
N SER A 55 -8.33 4.84 -6.69
CA SER A 55 -7.80 4.40 -7.98
C SER A 55 -6.61 5.24 -8.47
N MET A 56 -6.16 6.26 -7.73
CA MET A 56 -5.08 7.18 -8.14
C MET A 56 -3.82 6.42 -8.57
N MET A 57 -3.41 5.45 -7.78
CA MET A 57 -2.22 4.64 -8.04
C MET A 57 -2.47 3.18 -7.69
N SER A 58 -2.08 2.26 -8.57
CA SER A 58 -2.08 0.83 -8.26
C SER A 58 -0.87 0.46 -7.41
N ARG A 59 -1.08 -0.34 -6.37
CA ARG A 59 -0.03 -0.93 -5.54
C ARG A 59 -0.45 -2.33 -5.10
N VAL A 60 0.49 -3.27 -5.12
CA VAL A 60 0.25 -4.64 -4.63
C VAL A 60 0.05 -4.63 -3.12
N GLY A 61 -0.78 -5.51 -2.59
CA GLY A 61 -0.96 -5.67 -1.13
C GLY A 61 -1.94 -4.66 -0.49
N SER A 62 -2.74 -3.94 -1.27
CA SER A 62 -3.77 -3.05 -0.71
C SER A 62 -5.02 -3.82 -0.30
N PHE A 63 -5.50 -3.58 0.90
CA PHE A 63 -6.80 -4.07 1.37
C PHE A 63 -7.97 -3.17 0.86
N PRO A 64 -9.23 -3.70 0.84
CA PRO A 64 -10.39 -2.94 0.39
C PRO A 64 -10.68 -1.74 1.30
N PRO A 65 -11.08 -0.57 0.76
CA PRO A 65 -11.53 0.56 1.57
C PRO A 65 -12.69 0.23 2.50
N ALA A 66 -13.62 -0.61 2.07
CA ALA A 66 -14.76 -1.07 2.88
C ALA A 66 -14.32 -1.81 4.15
N LEU A 67 -13.21 -2.56 4.11
CA LEU A 67 -12.63 -3.19 5.30
C LEU A 67 -12.20 -2.13 6.32
N VAL A 68 -11.56 -1.07 5.84
CA VAL A 68 -11.14 0.05 6.71
C VAL A 68 -12.36 0.72 7.34
N ARG A 69 -13.38 1.06 6.55
CA ARG A 69 -14.63 1.66 7.04
C ARG A 69 -15.27 0.83 8.16
N TYR A 70 -15.28 -0.48 7.99
CA TYR A 70 -15.80 -1.41 9.01
C TYR A 70 -15.06 -1.30 10.33
N PHE A 71 -13.72 -1.40 10.32
CA PHE A 71 -12.93 -1.33 11.55
C PHE A 71 -12.86 0.07 12.15
N LEU A 72 -12.93 1.12 11.34
CA LEU A 72 -13.07 2.49 11.85
C LEU A 72 -14.37 2.66 12.65
N ALA A 73 -15.48 2.14 12.12
CA ALA A 73 -16.78 2.20 12.81
C ALA A 73 -16.79 1.37 14.10
N LEU A 74 -16.10 0.23 14.10
CA LEU A 74 -16.09 -0.69 15.24
C LEU A 74 -15.18 -0.21 16.38
N TYR A 75 -14.03 0.40 16.09
CA TYR A 75 -12.96 0.61 17.07
C TYR A 75 -12.49 2.05 17.23
N SER A 76 -13.13 3.01 16.58
CA SER A 76 -12.75 4.42 16.70
C SER A 76 -13.94 5.37 16.59
N GLN A 77 -13.72 6.61 17.05
CA GLN A 77 -14.68 7.71 16.99
C GLN A 77 -14.09 8.90 16.22
N PRO A 78 -14.89 9.85 15.72
CA PRO A 78 -14.39 11.11 15.19
C PRO A 78 -13.48 11.80 16.19
N GLY A 79 -12.37 12.37 15.68
CA GLY A 79 -11.33 12.98 16.49
C GLY A 79 -10.27 11.99 17.01
N ASP A 80 -10.53 10.68 17.03
CA ASP A 80 -9.52 9.68 17.37
C ASP A 80 -8.37 9.67 16.36
N ILE A 81 -7.18 9.33 16.85
CA ILE A 81 -6.00 9.08 16.01
C ILE A 81 -6.06 7.64 15.49
N VAL A 82 -5.95 7.51 14.17
CA VAL A 82 -5.80 6.23 13.45
C VAL A 82 -4.42 6.19 12.82
N LEU A 83 -3.68 5.10 13.08
CA LEU A 83 -2.31 4.90 12.62
C LEU A 83 -2.24 3.77 11.59
N ASP A 84 -1.45 3.97 10.52
CA ASP A 84 -1.02 2.91 9.60
C ASP A 84 0.50 3.01 9.37
N PRO A 85 1.33 2.19 10.06
CA PRO A 85 2.79 2.24 9.94
C PRO A 85 3.34 1.59 8.66
N PHE A 86 2.50 0.94 7.84
CA PHE A 86 2.81 0.42 6.51
C PHE A 86 1.81 0.99 5.50
N CYS A 87 1.64 2.31 5.48
CA CYS A 87 0.47 2.95 4.87
C CYS A 87 0.34 2.76 3.35
N GLY A 88 1.40 2.36 2.67
CA GLY A 88 1.37 2.12 1.24
C GLY A 88 0.74 3.29 0.47
N LYS A 89 -0.22 3.00 -0.39
CA LYS A 89 -0.95 4.06 -1.12
C LYS A 89 -1.94 4.86 -0.26
N GLY A 90 -1.97 4.68 1.07
CA GLY A 90 -2.76 5.48 2.01
C GLY A 90 -4.26 5.16 2.03
N THR A 91 -4.67 3.90 1.88
CA THR A 91 -6.10 3.51 1.94
C THR A 91 -6.70 3.75 3.31
N ALA A 92 -6.03 3.29 4.38
CA ALA A 92 -6.48 3.50 5.75
C ALA A 92 -6.52 4.99 6.13
N LEU A 93 -5.50 5.74 5.71
CA LEU A 93 -5.39 7.17 6.01
C LEU A 93 -6.53 7.97 5.36
N PHE A 94 -6.83 7.70 4.08
CA PHE A 94 -7.92 8.38 3.38
C PHE A 94 -9.27 8.10 4.03
N GLU A 95 -9.59 6.85 4.31
CA GLU A 95 -10.88 6.49 4.96
C GLU A 95 -10.98 7.08 6.38
N ALA A 96 -9.86 7.17 7.12
CA ALA A 96 -9.84 7.80 8.43
C ALA A 96 -10.15 9.30 8.34
N VAL A 97 -9.50 10.05 7.43
CA VAL A 97 -9.72 11.51 7.34
C VAL A 97 -11.10 11.87 6.81
N VAL A 98 -11.67 11.11 5.87
CA VAL A 98 -13.04 11.37 5.37
C VAL A 98 -14.13 10.99 6.38
N SER A 99 -13.80 10.16 7.36
CA SER A 99 -14.70 9.79 8.46
C SER A 99 -14.46 10.58 9.75
N GLY A 100 -13.74 11.70 9.68
CA GLY A 100 -13.54 12.61 10.79
C GLY A 100 -12.46 12.21 11.80
N ARG A 101 -11.64 11.19 11.51
CA ARG A 101 -10.51 10.76 12.34
C ARG A 101 -9.22 11.47 11.92
N VAL A 102 -8.31 11.67 12.86
CA VAL A 102 -6.95 12.13 12.54
C VAL A 102 -6.13 10.95 12.06
N ALA A 103 -5.56 11.03 10.86
CA ALA A 103 -4.76 9.95 10.31
C ALA A 103 -3.27 10.22 10.44
N ILE A 104 -2.52 9.20 10.86
CA ILE A 104 -1.06 9.20 10.90
C ILE A 104 -0.57 7.98 10.13
N GLY A 105 0.37 8.16 9.21
CA GLY A 105 0.94 7.06 8.45
C GLY A 105 2.43 7.17 8.24
N GLY A 106 3.07 6.02 8.12
CA GLY A 106 4.46 5.89 7.73
C GLY A 106 4.65 4.84 6.64
N ASP A 107 5.58 5.07 5.74
CA ASP A 107 6.07 4.08 4.77
C ASP A 107 7.52 4.42 4.42
N ILE A 108 8.32 3.40 4.12
CA ILE A 108 9.69 3.58 3.62
C ILE A 108 9.73 3.96 2.14
N GLY A 109 8.63 3.67 1.40
CA GLY A 109 8.51 3.93 -0.03
C GLY A 109 8.12 5.38 -0.32
N PRO A 110 8.98 6.20 -0.93
CA PRO A 110 8.65 7.58 -1.27
C PRO A 110 7.44 7.72 -2.19
N ASP A 111 7.20 6.76 -3.07
CA ASP A 111 6.02 6.69 -3.94
C ASP A 111 4.73 6.41 -3.14
N ALA A 112 4.84 5.60 -2.10
CA ALA A 112 3.77 5.35 -1.15
C ALA A 112 3.40 6.63 -0.39
N VAL A 113 4.39 7.29 0.21
CA VAL A 113 4.23 8.57 0.93
C VAL A 113 3.62 9.64 0.03
N ALA A 114 4.14 9.81 -1.20
CA ALA A 114 3.60 10.77 -2.16
C ALA A 114 2.14 10.48 -2.51
N SER A 115 1.79 9.21 -2.75
CA SER A 115 0.40 8.80 -3.03
C SER A 115 -0.53 9.01 -1.83
N ALA A 116 -0.09 8.67 -0.62
CA ALA A 116 -0.87 8.84 0.60
C ALA A 116 -1.16 10.32 0.89
N LEU A 117 -0.15 11.19 0.75
CA LEU A 117 -0.30 12.64 0.88
C LEU A 117 -1.22 13.21 -0.19
N ALA A 118 -1.03 12.79 -1.46
CA ALA A 118 -1.82 13.27 -2.59
C ALA A 118 -3.33 13.01 -2.42
N LYS A 119 -3.71 11.89 -1.83
CA LYS A 119 -5.11 11.54 -1.59
C LYS A 119 -5.70 12.20 -0.35
N SER A 120 -4.88 12.49 0.64
CA SER A 120 -5.35 12.87 1.96
C SER A 120 -5.24 14.38 2.25
N ARG A 121 -4.65 15.15 1.33
CA ARG A 121 -4.58 16.61 1.40
C ARG A 121 -5.45 17.22 0.30
N PRO A 122 -6.61 17.82 0.64
CA PRO A 122 -7.53 18.32 -0.35
C PRO A 122 -6.98 19.52 -1.12
N VAL A 123 -7.19 19.52 -2.42
CA VAL A 123 -6.91 20.64 -3.31
C VAL A 123 -8.12 20.87 -4.21
N SER A 124 -8.43 22.14 -4.52
CA SER A 124 -9.57 22.44 -5.40
C SER A 124 -9.27 22.07 -6.86
N THR A 125 -10.32 21.65 -7.58
CA THR A 125 -10.22 21.30 -8.99
C THR A 125 -9.63 22.45 -9.80
N ALA A 126 -10.05 23.71 -9.54
CA ALA A 126 -9.54 24.88 -10.21
C ALA A 126 -8.02 25.08 -9.99
N ARG A 127 -7.50 24.85 -8.76
CA ARG A 127 -6.06 24.93 -8.51
C ARG A 127 -5.29 23.86 -9.27
N VAL A 128 -5.81 22.64 -9.32
CA VAL A 128 -5.17 21.53 -10.05
C VAL A 128 -5.14 21.79 -11.55
N THR A 129 -6.27 22.20 -12.14
CA THR A 129 -6.37 22.53 -13.56
C THR A 129 -5.40 23.65 -13.94
N ASN A 130 -5.47 24.79 -13.23
CA ASN A 130 -4.59 25.93 -13.48
C ASN A 130 -3.09 25.57 -13.31
N TYR A 131 -2.75 24.71 -12.34
CA TYR A 131 -1.39 24.25 -12.14
C TYR A 131 -0.90 23.41 -13.33
N ILE A 132 -1.69 22.41 -13.76
CA ILE A 132 -1.32 21.54 -14.90
C ILE A 132 -1.23 22.34 -16.21
N GLU A 133 -2.11 23.30 -16.45
CA GLU A 133 -2.11 24.15 -17.63
C GLU A 133 -0.88 25.05 -17.71
N LYS A 134 -0.37 25.51 -16.57
CA LYS A 134 0.78 26.43 -16.48
C LYS A 134 2.14 25.76 -16.38
N ILE A 135 2.21 24.43 -16.22
CA ILE A 135 3.49 23.72 -16.20
C ILE A 135 4.16 23.85 -17.57
N GLU A 136 5.41 24.26 -17.57
CA GLU A 136 6.22 24.28 -18.77
C GLU A 136 6.71 22.87 -19.10
N LEU A 137 6.27 22.35 -20.25
CA LEU A 137 6.70 21.07 -20.80
C LEU A 137 7.63 21.31 -21.97
N SER A 138 8.68 20.53 -22.09
CA SER A 138 9.63 20.60 -23.18
C SER A 138 9.68 19.27 -23.93
N ASP A 139 9.58 19.33 -25.27
CA ASP A 139 9.68 18.16 -26.14
C ASP A 139 11.13 17.84 -26.55
N SER A 140 12.06 18.72 -26.22
CA SER A 140 13.44 18.70 -26.75
C SER A 140 14.53 18.68 -25.68
N LEU A 141 14.20 18.31 -24.44
CA LEU A 141 15.22 18.21 -23.40
C LEU A 141 16.30 17.17 -23.73
N VAL A 142 17.51 17.46 -23.34
CA VAL A 142 18.61 16.49 -23.39
C VAL A 142 18.38 15.38 -22.42
N LEU A 143 18.27 14.15 -22.92
CA LEU A 143 17.95 12.95 -22.14
C LEU A 143 19.19 12.13 -21.76
N SER A 144 20.39 12.69 -21.82
CA SER A 144 21.66 11.98 -21.53
C SER A 144 21.71 11.35 -20.15
N ASN A 145 21.02 11.94 -19.16
CA ASN A 145 20.99 11.46 -17.78
C ASN A 145 19.81 10.51 -17.50
N VAL A 146 19.00 10.18 -18.52
CA VAL A 146 17.89 9.24 -18.35
C VAL A 146 18.39 7.81 -18.58
N PRO A 147 18.18 6.88 -17.62
CA PRO A 147 18.59 5.50 -17.80
C PRO A 147 17.94 4.88 -19.06
N PRO A 148 18.68 4.11 -19.88
CA PRO A 148 18.13 3.41 -21.04
C PRO A 148 16.91 2.52 -20.70
N SER A 149 16.90 1.96 -19.49
CA SER A 149 15.77 1.19 -18.96
C SER A 149 14.48 1.99 -18.85
N VAL A 150 14.57 3.29 -18.55
CA VAL A 150 13.41 4.21 -18.51
C VAL A 150 13.01 4.61 -19.92
N ALA A 151 13.98 4.96 -20.76
CA ALA A 151 13.74 5.36 -22.14
C ALA A 151 13.03 4.27 -22.97
N LEU A 152 13.14 3.01 -22.54
CA LEU A 152 12.47 1.88 -23.16
C LEU A 152 10.93 2.04 -23.19
N PHE A 153 10.34 2.73 -22.21
CA PHE A 153 8.89 2.82 -22.00
C PHE A 153 8.20 3.90 -22.83
N TYR A 154 8.92 4.94 -23.25
CA TYR A 154 8.32 6.17 -23.78
C TYR A 154 8.86 6.55 -25.16
N ARG A 155 8.09 7.34 -25.91
CA ARG A 155 8.65 8.12 -27.02
C ARG A 155 9.53 9.25 -26.48
N LYS A 156 10.46 9.72 -27.31
CA LYS A 156 11.43 10.75 -26.92
C LYS A 156 10.76 12.06 -26.46
N ASN A 157 9.77 12.56 -27.19
CA ASN A 157 9.00 13.75 -26.83
C ASN A 157 8.25 13.55 -25.50
N THR A 158 7.50 12.45 -25.34
CA THR A 158 6.81 12.13 -24.09
C THR A 158 7.79 12.03 -22.90
N LEU A 159 8.95 11.42 -23.10
CA LEU A 159 9.98 11.32 -22.07
C LEU A 159 10.56 12.69 -21.70
N SER A 160 10.81 13.57 -22.68
CA SER A 160 11.25 14.96 -22.45
C SER A 160 10.24 15.71 -21.57
N GLN A 161 8.96 15.60 -21.88
CA GLN A 161 7.90 16.22 -21.09
C GLN A 161 7.84 15.65 -19.66
N ILE A 162 8.01 14.33 -19.49
CA ILE A 162 8.05 13.69 -18.17
C ILE A 162 9.24 14.19 -17.35
N VAL A 163 10.41 14.40 -17.98
CA VAL A 163 11.61 14.91 -17.28
C VAL A 163 11.41 16.36 -16.87
N ALA A 164 10.88 17.22 -17.73
CA ALA A 164 10.56 18.62 -17.40
C ALA A 164 9.58 18.69 -16.22
N LEU A 165 8.50 17.90 -16.30
CA LEU A 165 7.48 17.81 -15.26
C LEU A 165 8.05 17.31 -13.93
N ARG A 166 8.96 16.34 -13.96
CA ARG A 166 9.64 15.82 -12.78
C ARG A 166 10.40 16.92 -12.03
N GLU A 167 11.20 17.69 -12.72
CA GLU A 167 12.00 18.76 -12.13
C GLU A 167 11.10 19.82 -11.49
N GLN A 168 10.07 20.26 -12.22
CA GLN A 168 9.10 21.22 -11.71
C GLN A 168 8.34 20.71 -10.49
N LEU A 169 7.82 19.48 -10.52
CA LEU A 169 7.08 18.91 -9.41
C LEU A 169 7.95 18.74 -8.17
N LEU A 170 9.17 18.21 -8.30
CA LEU A 170 10.08 18.03 -7.18
C LEU A 170 10.52 19.36 -6.56
N PHE A 171 10.63 20.41 -7.36
CA PHE A 171 10.87 21.76 -6.87
C PHE A 171 9.66 22.33 -6.11
N ASP A 172 8.47 22.26 -6.72
CA ASP A 172 7.23 22.82 -6.15
C ASP A 172 6.75 22.08 -4.91
N MET A 173 7.01 20.79 -4.79
CA MET A 173 6.71 20.01 -3.56
C MET A 173 7.50 20.49 -2.34
N ARG A 174 8.61 21.20 -2.52
CA ARG A 174 9.39 21.85 -1.43
C ARG A 174 8.88 23.25 -1.09
N ASN A 175 8.14 23.86 -2.00
CA ASN A 175 7.59 25.22 -1.85
C ASN A 175 6.26 25.15 -1.11
N GLN A 176 6.18 25.81 0.07
CA GLN A 176 5.01 25.74 0.96
C GLN A 176 3.69 26.12 0.26
N SER A 177 3.68 27.13 -0.63
CA SER A 177 2.46 27.60 -1.31
C SER A 177 1.96 26.66 -2.42
N ARG A 178 2.86 25.88 -3.04
CA ARG A 178 2.56 24.96 -4.14
C ARG A 178 2.56 23.49 -3.74
N ARG A 179 3.05 23.17 -2.56
CA ARG A 179 3.28 21.79 -2.07
C ARG A 179 2.09 20.88 -2.32
N ASP A 180 0.91 21.26 -1.87
CA ASP A 180 -0.23 20.34 -1.88
C ASP A 180 -0.72 20.06 -3.31
N VAL A 181 -0.79 21.09 -4.18
CA VAL A 181 -1.17 20.87 -5.57
C VAL A 181 -0.11 20.09 -6.34
N ALA A 182 1.19 20.38 -6.13
CA ALA A 182 2.28 19.64 -6.74
C ALA A 182 2.31 18.18 -6.26
N THR A 183 2.06 17.94 -4.96
CA THR A 183 1.96 16.59 -4.40
C THR A 183 0.79 15.81 -5.02
N PHE A 184 -0.37 16.45 -5.19
CA PHE A 184 -1.52 15.83 -5.84
C PHE A 184 -1.18 15.45 -7.30
N VAL A 185 -0.66 16.37 -8.08
CA VAL A 185 -0.28 16.13 -9.48
C VAL A 185 0.82 15.07 -9.59
N CYS A 186 1.78 15.05 -8.65
CA CYS A 186 2.78 13.99 -8.55
C CYS A 186 2.12 12.62 -8.32
N GLY A 187 1.18 12.51 -7.38
CA GLY A 187 0.42 11.29 -7.13
C GLY A 187 -0.34 10.78 -8.36
N VAL A 188 -1.00 11.69 -9.09
CA VAL A 188 -1.66 11.39 -10.38
C VAL A 188 -0.64 10.87 -11.40
N LEU A 189 0.49 11.55 -11.54
CA LEU A 189 1.54 11.14 -12.48
C LEU A 189 2.11 9.77 -12.15
N LEU A 190 2.44 9.49 -10.87
CA LEU A 190 2.92 8.17 -10.44
C LEU A 190 1.95 7.05 -10.79
N GLY A 191 0.64 7.36 -10.85
CA GLY A 191 -0.40 6.41 -11.27
C GLY A 191 -0.49 6.19 -12.78
N VAL A 192 -0.03 7.14 -13.60
CA VAL A 192 -0.09 7.06 -15.07
C VAL A 192 1.26 6.88 -15.76
N LEU A 193 2.37 6.92 -15.00
CA LEU A 193 3.71 6.66 -15.57
C LEU A 193 3.76 5.35 -16.35
N HIS A 194 3.15 4.30 -15.81
CA HIS A 194 3.08 2.99 -16.44
C HIS A 194 1.87 2.22 -15.92
N GLY A 195 1.26 1.39 -16.76
CA GLY A 195 0.15 0.52 -16.38
C GLY A 195 -0.98 0.48 -17.41
N HIS A 196 -2.13 -0.05 -16.98
CA HIS A 196 -3.30 -0.29 -17.84
C HIS A 196 -4.28 0.90 -17.92
N SER A 197 -3.99 2.01 -17.27
CA SER A 197 -4.85 3.20 -17.37
C SER A 197 -4.92 3.68 -18.83
N ARG A 198 -6.10 4.07 -19.29
CA ARG A 198 -6.26 4.74 -20.61
C ARG A 198 -5.40 6.00 -20.74
N TRP A 199 -4.99 6.57 -19.60
CA TRP A 199 -4.14 7.74 -19.50
C TRP A 199 -2.65 7.39 -19.30
N SER A 200 -2.29 6.09 -19.35
CA SER A 200 -0.89 5.68 -19.22
C SER A 200 -0.01 6.33 -20.25
N LEU A 201 1.14 6.87 -19.80
CA LEU A 201 2.12 7.55 -20.64
C LEU A 201 3.06 6.59 -21.35
N SER A 202 3.10 5.33 -20.93
CA SER A 202 4.04 4.32 -21.40
C SER A 202 3.45 3.37 -22.43
N LEU A 203 4.29 2.46 -22.88
CA LEU A 203 3.89 1.27 -23.64
C LEU A 203 2.72 0.53 -22.99
N PRO A 204 1.76 0.03 -23.77
CA PRO A 204 0.74 -0.90 -23.29
C PRO A 204 1.37 -2.28 -23.04
N CYS A 205 1.84 -2.52 -21.84
CA CYS A 205 2.30 -3.83 -21.39
C CYS A 205 1.23 -4.51 -20.52
N ASN A 206 1.04 -5.83 -20.68
CA ASN A 206 0.04 -6.59 -19.92
C ASN A 206 0.27 -6.65 -18.41
N GLN A 207 1.40 -6.19 -17.93
CA GLN A 207 1.70 -6.19 -16.50
C GLN A 207 1.93 -4.76 -16.04
N ALA A 208 1.11 -4.33 -15.09
CA ALA A 208 1.28 -3.08 -14.39
C ALA A 208 2.44 -3.25 -13.40
N PHE A 209 3.36 -2.30 -13.32
CA PHE A 209 4.42 -2.16 -12.33
C PHE A 209 5.42 -3.34 -12.23
N GLY A 210 6.65 -3.04 -11.95
CA GLY A 210 7.64 -3.99 -11.51
C GLY A 210 8.29 -4.87 -12.54
N MET A 211 7.99 -4.65 -13.80
CA MET A 211 8.65 -5.40 -14.86
C MET A 211 10.13 -5.05 -14.92
N SER A 212 10.97 -6.07 -14.89
CA SER A 212 12.39 -5.82 -15.15
C SER A 212 12.59 -5.25 -16.55
N PRO A 213 13.54 -4.33 -16.75
CA PRO A 213 13.83 -3.77 -18.07
C PRO A 213 14.07 -4.85 -19.15
N ASN A 214 14.74 -5.95 -18.76
CA ASN A 214 15.00 -7.08 -19.66
C ASN A 214 13.71 -7.78 -20.13
N TYR A 215 12.76 -7.97 -19.22
CA TYR A 215 11.46 -8.53 -19.60
C TYR A 215 10.72 -7.58 -20.56
N VAL A 216 10.64 -6.29 -20.23
CA VAL A 216 9.96 -5.31 -21.08
C VAL A 216 10.59 -5.25 -22.46
N SER A 217 11.94 -5.25 -22.54
CA SER A 217 12.65 -5.27 -23.82
C SER A 217 12.29 -6.48 -24.66
N ARG A 218 12.24 -7.66 -24.04
CA ARG A 218 11.83 -8.91 -24.71
C ARG A 218 10.36 -8.84 -25.14
N TYR A 219 9.47 -8.47 -24.25
CA TYR A 219 8.03 -8.37 -24.51
C TYR A 219 7.71 -7.39 -25.65
N VAL A 220 8.38 -6.23 -25.67
CA VAL A 220 8.24 -5.24 -26.75
C VAL A 220 8.65 -5.82 -28.10
N LYS A 221 9.76 -6.56 -28.15
CA LYS A 221 10.24 -7.21 -29.39
C LYS A 221 9.29 -8.33 -29.84
N GLU A 222 8.90 -9.22 -28.95
CA GLU A 222 8.02 -10.37 -29.24
C GLU A 222 6.65 -9.92 -29.75
N HIS A 223 6.08 -8.87 -29.16
CA HIS A 223 4.74 -8.36 -29.49
C HIS A 223 4.76 -7.19 -30.47
N LYS A 224 5.94 -6.78 -30.96
CA LYS A 224 6.13 -5.64 -31.89
C LYS A 224 5.43 -4.37 -31.42
N LEU A 225 5.51 -4.08 -30.10
CA LEU A 225 4.80 -2.96 -29.50
C LEU A 225 5.39 -1.63 -29.94
N VAL A 226 4.51 -0.69 -30.28
CA VAL A 226 4.87 0.69 -30.62
C VAL A 226 4.63 1.57 -29.40
N ARG A 227 5.62 2.42 -29.06
CA ARG A 227 5.47 3.40 -27.98
C ARG A 227 4.42 4.43 -28.38
N PRO A 228 3.37 4.65 -27.55
CA PRO A 228 2.33 5.61 -27.87
C PRO A 228 2.88 7.03 -27.86
N ASP A 229 2.37 7.87 -28.75
CA ASP A 229 2.54 9.31 -28.68
C ASP A 229 1.54 9.86 -27.67
N ARG A 230 2.02 10.44 -26.58
CA ARG A 230 1.18 10.90 -25.46
C ARG A 230 1.42 12.38 -25.19
N ASP A 231 0.33 13.13 -25.22
CA ASP A 231 0.29 14.46 -24.65
C ASP A 231 0.21 14.32 -23.12
N VAL A 232 1.31 14.59 -22.45
CA VAL A 232 1.46 14.42 -20.99
C VAL A 232 0.48 15.32 -20.26
N ARG A 233 0.33 16.57 -20.67
CA ARG A 233 -0.59 17.54 -20.07
C ARG A 233 -2.03 17.05 -20.13
N LYS A 234 -2.48 16.63 -21.31
CA LYS A 234 -3.82 16.10 -21.53
C LYS A 234 -4.09 14.84 -20.71
N CYS A 235 -3.14 13.91 -20.67
CA CYS A 235 -3.26 12.69 -19.86
C CYS A 235 -3.38 13.00 -18.37
N LEU A 236 -2.55 13.91 -17.83
CA LEU A 236 -2.60 14.33 -16.43
C LEU A 236 -3.90 15.05 -16.09
N LEU A 237 -4.32 16.02 -16.93
CA LEU A 237 -5.53 16.79 -16.68
C LEU A 237 -6.76 15.88 -16.64
N ASN A 238 -6.93 15.03 -17.65
CA ASN A 238 -8.07 14.11 -17.69
C ASN A 238 -8.06 13.14 -16.51
N ARG A 239 -6.88 12.58 -16.16
CA ARG A 239 -6.79 11.69 -15.01
C ARG A 239 -7.06 12.40 -13.69
N ALA A 240 -6.59 13.63 -13.54
CA ALA A 240 -6.87 14.45 -12.36
C ALA A 240 -8.38 14.72 -12.21
N LEU A 241 -9.06 15.07 -13.30
CA LEU A 241 -10.51 15.33 -13.31
C LEU A 241 -11.33 14.08 -12.99
N GLU A 242 -10.88 12.86 -13.38
CA GLU A 242 -11.54 11.61 -12.97
C GLU A 242 -11.43 11.32 -11.46
N LEU A 243 -10.43 11.87 -10.79
CA LEU A 243 -10.19 11.65 -9.37
C LEU A 243 -10.86 12.70 -8.47
N LEU A 244 -11.14 13.87 -9.03
CA LEU A 244 -11.72 15.01 -8.32
C LEU A 244 -13.26 15.03 -8.46
N PRO A 245 -13.97 15.74 -7.56
CA PRO A 245 -13.45 16.53 -6.45
C PRO A 245 -13.07 15.68 -5.23
N PHE A 246 -12.35 16.29 -4.29
CA PHE A 246 -12.18 15.75 -2.95
C PHE A 246 -13.49 15.78 -2.17
N PRO A 247 -13.63 14.91 -1.14
CA PRO A 247 -14.72 15.04 -0.17
C PRO A 247 -14.71 16.42 0.48
N GLU A 248 -15.90 16.98 0.75
CA GLU A 248 -16.05 18.32 1.31
C GLU A 248 -15.38 18.48 2.69
N LYS A 249 -15.46 17.42 3.50
CA LYS A 249 -14.88 17.41 4.86
C LYS A 249 -13.81 16.35 4.96
N MET A 250 -12.62 16.78 5.32
CA MET A 250 -11.48 15.91 5.59
C MET A 250 -10.73 16.41 6.82
N SER A 251 -10.40 15.48 7.71
CA SER A 251 -9.65 15.77 8.93
C SER A 251 -8.13 15.86 8.64
N LYS A 252 -7.35 16.11 9.70
CA LYS A 252 -5.90 16.22 9.63
C LYS A 252 -5.24 14.89 9.27
N VAL A 253 -4.23 14.96 8.43
CA VAL A 253 -3.35 13.85 8.09
C VAL A 253 -1.88 14.21 8.31
N VAL A 254 -1.12 13.25 8.80
CA VAL A 254 0.35 13.29 8.87
C VAL A 254 0.88 12.04 8.19
N VAL A 255 1.75 12.19 7.20
CA VAL A 255 2.41 11.06 6.52
C VAL A 255 3.91 11.33 6.50
N VAL A 256 4.69 10.33 6.90
CA VAL A 256 6.15 10.42 7.00
C VAL A 256 6.84 9.33 6.19
N GLU A 257 7.99 9.65 5.59
CA GLU A 257 8.93 8.67 5.03
C GLU A 257 9.75 8.11 6.19
N SER A 258 9.27 7.01 6.80
CA SER A 258 9.88 6.43 8.02
C SER A 258 9.53 4.95 8.12
N PRO A 259 10.44 4.13 8.68
CA PRO A 259 10.17 2.72 8.92
C PRO A 259 9.15 2.50 10.04
N ALA A 260 8.38 1.43 9.95
CA ALA A 260 7.30 1.10 10.89
C ALA A 260 7.80 0.87 12.33
N GLN A 261 9.07 0.47 12.50
CA GLN A 261 9.72 0.29 13.80
C GLN A 261 9.83 1.60 14.61
N LYS A 262 9.66 2.75 13.95
CA LYS A 262 9.71 4.09 14.54
C LYS A 262 8.34 4.77 14.64
N CYS A 263 7.24 4.00 14.56
CA CYS A 263 5.91 4.59 14.52
C CYS A 263 5.54 5.33 15.83
N ASP A 264 6.13 4.98 16.94
CA ASP A 264 5.98 5.67 18.21
C ASP A 264 6.60 7.08 18.21
N GLU A 265 7.70 7.28 17.48
CA GLU A 265 8.35 8.60 17.35
C GLU A 265 7.43 9.60 16.64
N TYR A 266 6.91 9.23 15.44
CA TYR A 266 6.08 10.16 14.65
C TYR A 266 4.64 10.30 15.16
N VAL A 267 4.12 9.30 15.88
CA VAL A 267 2.85 9.44 16.59
C VAL A 267 3.01 10.38 17.78
N GLY A 268 4.12 10.27 18.53
CA GLY A 268 4.45 11.19 19.61
C GLY A 268 4.55 12.64 19.15
N GLN A 269 5.20 12.90 18.03
CA GLN A 269 5.31 14.24 17.42
C GLN A 269 3.94 14.80 16.99
N ALA A 270 2.97 13.97 16.66
CA ALA A 270 1.61 14.39 16.35
C ALA A 270 0.77 14.74 17.60
N GLY A 271 1.32 14.54 18.80
CA GLY A 271 0.74 15.00 20.05
C GLY A 271 -0.31 14.09 20.66
N GLY A 272 -0.27 12.76 20.38
CA GLY A 272 -1.29 11.87 20.92
C GLY A 272 -0.93 10.40 20.91
N LYS A 273 -1.94 9.57 21.22
CA LYS A 273 -1.89 8.11 21.11
C LYS A 273 -3.00 7.62 20.19
N ALA A 274 -2.72 6.61 19.37
CA ALA A 274 -3.70 6.04 18.47
C ALA A 274 -4.77 5.23 19.23
N ALA A 275 -6.03 5.39 18.83
CA ALA A 275 -7.12 4.53 19.26
C ALA A 275 -7.11 3.21 18.49
N LEU A 276 -6.74 3.31 17.22
CA LEU A 276 -6.79 2.21 16.27
C LEU A 276 -5.57 2.24 15.36
N ILE A 277 -4.96 1.08 15.16
CA ILE A 277 -3.96 0.83 14.12
C ILE A 277 -4.61 -0.11 13.11
N ILE A 278 -4.65 0.26 11.84
CA ILE A 278 -5.08 -0.61 10.73
C ILE A 278 -3.93 -0.68 9.73
N THR A 279 -3.38 -1.88 9.51
CA THR A 279 -2.18 -2.01 8.70
C THR A 279 -2.07 -3.37 8.02
N SER A 280 -1.18 -3.47 7.04
CA SER A 280 -0.79 -4.73 6.41
C SER A 280 0.74 -4.81 6.36
N PRO A 281 1.38 -5.65 7.18
CA PRO A 281 2.83 -5.79 7.17
C PRO A 281 3.31 -6.38 5.84
N PRO A 282 4.58 -6.17 5.43
CA PRO A 282 5.13 -6.79 4.24
C PRO A 282 5.11 -8.32 4.38
N TYR A 283 4.98 -9.02 3.24
CA TYR A 283 4.96 -10.48 3.24
C TYR A 283 6.36 -11.04 3.02
N LEU A 284 6.67 -12.13 3.73
CA LEU A 284 7.86 -12.94 3.52
C LEU A 284 8.00 -13.36 2.04
N ASP A 285 9.23 -13.43 1.55
CA ASP A 285 9.61 -13.89 0.20
C ASP A 285 9.01 -13.07 -0.97
N ARG A 286 8.50 -11.89 -0.70
CA ARG A 286 8.01 -10.96 -1.72
C ARG A 286 8.81 -9.67 -1.74
N GLN A 287 10.08 -9.75 -2.13
CA GLN A 287 10.95 -8.59 -2.39
C GLN A 287 10.48 -7.80 -3.64
N THR A 288 9.17 -7.60 -3.80
CA THR A 288 8.62 -7.01 -5.02
C THR A 288 8.25 -5.55 -4.85
N TYR A 289 7.92 -5.09 -3.64
CA TYR A 289 7.44 -3.71 -3.44
C TYR A 289 8.44 -2.66 -3.92
N ILE A 290 9.70 -2.77 -3.49
CA ILE A 290 10.76 -1.83 -3.91
C ILE A 290 11.16 -2.07 -5.37
N LYS A 291 11.21 -3.35 -5.81
CA LYS A 291 11.51 -3.68 -7.21
C LYS A 291 10.41 -3.17 -8.13
N ASP A 292 9.16 -3.33 -7.73
CA ASP A 292 8.00 -2.94 -8.52
C ASP A 292 7.84 -1.40 -8.60
N SER A 293 8.40 -0.68 -7.64
CA SER A 293 8.36 0.79 -7.61
C SER A 293 9.52 1.47 -8.37
N TRP A 294 10.43 0.72 -9.00
CA TRP A 294 11.68 1.27 -9.54
C TRP A 294 11.52 2.46 -10.49
N LEU A 295 10.50 2.47 -11.35
CA LEU A 295 10.20 3.56 -12.26
C LEU A 295 9.68 4.81 -11.53
N ARG A 296 8.88 4.60 -10.48
CA ARG A 296 8.40 5.67 -9.60
C ARG A 296 9.54 6.24 -8.75
N LEU A 297 10.41 5.38 -8.23
CA LEU A 297 11.62 5.81 -7.51
C LEU A 297 12.55 6.63 -8.40
N TRP A 298 12.76 6.21 -9.67
CA TRP A 298 13.47 7.02 -10.63
C TRP A 298 12.82 8.40 -10.78
N PHE A 299 11.50 8.46 -10.95
CA PHE A 299 10.79 9.74 -11.07
C PHE A 299 10.99 10.61 -9.83
N LEU A 300 10.92 10.05 -8.64
CA LEU A 300 11.10 10.77 -7.37
C LEU A 300 12.57 11.07 -7.02
N ASN A 301 13.52 10.77 -7.91
CA ASN A 301 14.96 10.93 -7.69
C ASN A 301 15.47 10.16 -6.46
N LYS A 302 14.97 8.95 -6.26
CA LYS A 302 15.32 8.07 -5.15
C LYS A 302 16.00 6.78 -5.65
N LYS A 303 16.98 6.30 -4.90
CA LYS A 303 17.67 5.04 -5.21
C LYS A 303 17.01 3.89 -4.46
N ARG A 304 16.84 2.75 -5.14
CA ARG A 304 16.30 1.53 -4.53
C ARG A 304 17.08 1.09 -3.29
N GLN A 305 18.39 1.21 -3.32
CA GLN A 305 19.29 0.81 -2.23
C GLN A 305 19.01 1.58 -0.94
N ASP A 306 18.68 2.88 -1.05
CA ASP A 306 18.39 3.72 0.12
C ASP A 306 17.09 3.32 0.78
N VAL A 307 16.06 2.98 -0.02
CA VAL A 307 14.77 2.50 0.49
C VAL A 307 14.89 1.09 1.10
N ALA A 308 15.75 0.24 0.55
CA ALA A 308 15.90 -1.14 1.00
C ALA A 308 16.54 -1.29 2.38
N LYS A 309 17.31 -0.29 2.86
CA LYS A 309 18.00 -0.33 4.15
C LYS A 309 17.06 -0.53 5.35
N ASP A 310 15.88 0.07 5.29
CA ASP A 310 14.88 0.05 6.36
C ASP A 310 13.74 -0.95 6.10
N SER A 311 13.89 -1.79 5.06
CA SER A 311 12.85 -2.72 4.64
C SER A 311 12.81 -3.96 5.54
N LEU A 312 11.58 -4.39 5.88
CA LEU A 312 11.31 -5.70 6.47
C LEU A 312 11.10 -6.79 5.41
N GLU A 313 11.28 -6.47 4.13
CA GLU A 313 11.23 -7.45 3.05
C GLU A 313 12.42 -8.41 3.17
N THR A 314 12.16 -9.63 3.62
CA THR A 314 13.19 -10.66 3.84
C THR A 314 12.68 -12.03 3.48
N GLY A 315 13.55 -12.91 2.99
CA GLY A 315 13.27 -14.34 2.83
C GLY A 315 13.49 -15.16 4.11
N SER A 316 13.99 -14.53 5.20
CA SER A 316 14.28 -15.17 6.48
C SER A 316 13.10 -15.02 7.45
N VAL A 317 12.55 -16.14 7.91
CA VAL A 317 11.49 -16.17 8.94
C VAL A 317 11.97 -15.53 10.24
N SER A 318 13.20 -15.83 10.65
CA SER A 318 13.82 -15.31 11.87
C SER A 318 13.92 -13.77 11.83
N ASN A 319 14.49 -13.22 10.73
CA ASN A 319 14.61 -11.77 10.56
C ASN A 319 13.24 -11.09 10.50
N PHE A 320 12.26 -11.74 9.88
CA PHE A 320 10.89 -11.23 9.83
C PHE A 320 10.26 -11.15 11.23
N VAL A 321 10.35 -12.22 12.01
CA VAL A 321 9.82 -12.27 13.39
C VAL A 321 10.51 -11.22 14.27
N GLU A 322 11.83 -11.08 14.19
CA GLU A 322 12.59 -10.07 14.92
C GLU A 322 12.16 -8.64 14.52
N GLY A 323 12.11 -8.36 13.21
CA GLY A 323 11.66 -7.08 12.70
C GLY A 323 10.23 -6.74 13.12
N MET A 324 9.31 -7.70 13.02
CA MET A 324 7.92 -7.52 13.47
C MET A 324 7.80 -7.39 14.99
N THR A 325 8.67 -8.01 15.77
CA THR A 325 8.72 -7.78 17.24
C THR A 325 9.00 -6.31 17.55
N ASN A 326 9.94 -5.68 16.84
CA ASN A 326 10.24 -4.26 17.00
C ASN A 326 9.08 -3.38 16.54
N VAL A 327 8.41 -3.72 15.42
CA VAL A 327 7.22 -3.01 14.94
C VAL A 327 6.08 -3.10 15.95
N ILE A 328 5.76 -4.30 16.46
CA ILE A 328 4.66 -4.49 17.41
C ILE A 328 4.94 -3.77 18.72
N ARG A 329 6.21 -3.71 19.17
CA ARG A 329 6.61 -2.90 20.32
C ARG A 329 6.30 -1.42 20.08
N ALA A 330 6.71 -0.84 18.94
CA ALA A 330 6.45 0.54 18.60
C ALA A 330 4.95 0.82 18.45
N MET A 331 4.18 -0.09 17.84
CA MET A 331 2.72 0.00 17.76
C MET A 331 2.08 0.00 19.17
N SER A 332 2.54 -0.88 20.06
CA SER A 332 2.04 -0.91 21.44
C SER A 332 2.31 0.40 22.18
N ILE A 333 3.50 0.98 22.02
CA ILE A 333 3.83 2.29 22.59
C ILE A 333 2.92 3.39 22.00
N SER A 334 2.60 3.31 20.72
CA SER A 334 1.77 4.28 20.00
C SER A 334 0.30 4.26 20.40
N LEU A 335 -0.21 3.13 20.92
CA LEU A 335 -1.61 2.97 21.28
C LEU A 335 -1.96 3.62 22.63
N LYS A 336 -3.19 4.13 22.75
CA LYS A 336 -3.83 4.40 24.04
C LYS A 336 -4.22 3.09 24.74
N ARG A 337 -4.50 3.13 26.03
CA ARG A 337 -5.08 1.99 26.78
C ARG A 337 -6.37 1.51 26.09
N ASN A 338 -6.59 0.23 25.99
CA ASN A 338 -7.68 -0.41 25.25
C ASN A 338 -7.68 -0.13 23.73
N GLY A 339 -6.62 0.48 23.18
CA GLY A 339 -6.46 0.69 21.74
C GLY A 339 -6.28 -0.63 20.98
N ILE A 340 -6.70 -0.64 19.72
CA ILE A 340 -6.80 -1.85 18.90
C ILE A 340 -5.77 -1.82 17.76
N VAL A 341 -5.20 -2.97 17.46
CA VAL A 341 -4.43 -3.24 16.23
C VAL A 341 -5.21 -4.20 15.36
N VAL A 342 -5.39 -3.84 14.11
CA VAL A 342 -5.97 -4.68 13.05
C VAL A 342 -4.88 -4.90 12.00
N MET A 343 -4.34 -6.11 11.92
CA MET A 343 -3.33 -6.48 10.92
C MET A 343 -3.93 -7.37 9.84
N VAL A 344 -3.93 -6.91 8.61
CA VAL A 344 -4.38 -7.67 7.44
C VAL A 344 -3.18 -8.44 6.89
N CYS A 345 -3.20 -9.75 7.05
CA CYS A 345 -2.09 -10.66 6.77
C CYS A 345 -2.46 -11.64 5.66
N GLY A 346 -1.58 -11.82 4.70
CA GLY A 346 -1.72 -12.86 3.69
C GLY A 346 -0.91 -14.11 4.02
N ARG A 347 -0.73 -14.94 2.99
CA ARG A 347 0.15 -16.12 3.06
C ARG A 347 1.43 -15.88 2.26
N ALA A 348 2.55 -16.38 2.78
CA ALA A 348 3.82 -16.45 2.08
C ALA A 348 4.13 -17.90 1.70
N ARG A 349 4.90 -18.09 0.64
CA ARG A 349 5.42 -19.40 0.24
C ARG A 349 6.92 -19.38 0.41
N ILE A 350 7.42 -20.14 1.37
CA ILE A 350 8.84 -20.22 1.70
C ILE A 350 9.40 -21.61 1.43
N LYS A 351 10.71 -21.70 1.31
CA LYS A 351 11.41 -22.97 1.13
C LYS A 351 11.99 -23.43 2.47
N VAL A 352 11.54 -24.57 2.97
CA VAL A 352 12.01 -25.18 4.22
C VAL A 352 12.51 -26.57 3.91
N ALA A 353 13.78 -26.87 4.20
CA ALA A 353 14.41 -28.16 3.91
C ALA A 353 14.21 -28.65 2.46
N GLY A 354 14.31 -27.72 1.49
CA GLY A 354 14.12 -28.03 0.06
C GLY A 354 12.67 -28.06 -0.44
N GLN A 355 11.69 -28.11 0.43
CA GLN A 355 10.26 -28.16 0.09
C GLN A 355 9.57 -26.79 0.28
N HIS A 356 8.60 -26.49 -0.59
CA HIS A 356 7.79 -25.27 -0.44
C HIS A 356 6.70 -25.48 0.61
N ARG A 357 6.67 -24.60 1.60
CA ARG A 357 5.59 -24.50 2.61
C ARG A 357 4.84 -23.19 2.47
N SER A 358 3.51 -23.24 2.65
CA SER A 358 2.66 -22.07 2.82
C SER A 358 2.70 -21.64 4.28
N VAL A 359 3.03 -20.39 4.56
CA VAL A 359 3.13 -19.83 5.91
C VAL A 359 2.14 -18.68 6.05
N ARG A 360 1.44 -18.63 7.16
CA ARG A 360 0.52 -17.54 7.51
C ARG A 360 1.29 -16.41 8.17
N ILE A 361 1.20 -15.22 7.60
CA ILE A 361 1.88 -14.04 8.16
C ILE A 361 1.28 -13.64 9.50
N SER A 362 -0.02 -13.89 9.72
CA SER A 362 -0.71 -13.68 11.00
C SER A 362 -0.07 -14.48 12.14
N GLU A 363 0.29 -15.74 11.90
CA GLU A 363 0.96 -16.61 12.88
C GLU A 363 2.33 -16.07 13.27
N LEU A 364 3.11 -15.60 12.28
CA LEU A 364 4.42 -15.01 12.55
C LEU A 364 4.31 -13.64 13.27
N CYS A 365 3.30 -12.85 12.97
CA CYS A 365 3.03 -11.62 13.71
C CYS A 365 2.60 -11.91 15.15
N PHE A 366 1.83 -12.98 15.36
CA PHE A 366 1.44 -13.40 16.69
C PHE A 366 2.64 -13.94 17.49
N LEU A 367 3.50 -14.74 16.88
CA LEU A 367 4.77 -15.15 17.45
C LEU A 367 5.65 -13.94 17.81
N ALA A 368 5.76 -12.94 16.93
CA ALA A 368 6.48 -11.71 17.21
C ALA A 368 5.93 -10.97 18.44
N ASN A 369 4.60 -10.89 18.58
CA ASN A 369 3.94 -10.32 19.75
C ASN A 369 4.25 -11.12 21.05
N SER A 370 4.28 -12.45 20.98
CA SER A 370 4.58 -13.31 22.15
C SER A 370 6.01 -13.14 22.68
N ARG A 371 6.94 -12.70 21.80
CA ARG A 371 8.34 -12.44 22.14
C ARG A 371 8.58 -11.15 22.89
N LEU A 372 7.57 -10.29 23.04
CA LEU A 372 7.68 -9.07 23.82
C LEU A 372 7.69 -9.38 25.33
N SER A 373 8.72 -8.91 26.03
CA SER A 373 8.82 -8.97 27.48
C SER A 373 7.88 -7.98 28.18
N SER A 374 7.63 -6.83 27.54
CA SER A 374 6.70 -5.79 28.00
C SER A 374 5.91 -5.22 26.81
N GLY A 375 4.72 -4.68 27.07
CA GLY A 375 3.88 -4.08 26.04
C GLY A 375 3.24 -5.10 25.08
N ARG A 376 3.17 -6.39 25.49
CA ARG A 376 2.48 -7.43 24.75
C ARG A 376 1.01 -7.06 24.57
N LEU A 377 0.53 -7.19 23.34
CA LEU A 377 -0.86 -6.99 23.00
C LEU A 377 -1.64 -8.29 23.24
N VAL A 378 -2.86 -8.17 23.72
CA VAL A 378 -3.76 -9.32 23.98
C VAL A 378 -4.51 -9.64 22.70
N PRO A 379 -4.47 -10.87 22.20
CA PRO A 379 -5.24 -11.28 21.03
C PRO A 379 -6.74 -11.30 21.36
N GLU A 380 -7.56 -10.74 20.45
CA GLU A 380 -9.01 -10.77 20.57
C GLU A 380 -9.64 -11.81 19.64
N ARG A 381 -9.25 -11.78 18.37
CA ARG A 381 -9.80 -12.68 17.35
C ARG A 381 -8.93 -12.74 16.10
N LEU A 382 -9.12 -13.79 15.33
CA LEU A 382 -8.57 -13.99 14.00
C LEU A 382 -9.71 -14.15 12.99
N ILE A 383 -9.84 -13.21 12.03
CA ILE A 383 -10.88 -13.27 11.02
C ILE A 383 -10.30 -13.85 9.76
N VAL A 384 -10.90 -14.92 9.24
CA VAL A 384 -10.49 -15.57 7.98
C VAL A 384 -11.32 -14.99 6.84
N ASP A 385 -10.64 -14.35 5.88
CA ASP A 385 -11.25 -13.69 4.73
C ASP A 385 -10.92 -14.44 3.43
N LYS A 386 -11.86 -15.28 2.97
CA LYS A 386 -11.73 -16.01 1.70
C LYS A 386 -12.06 -15.09 0.53
N LYS A 387 -11.08 -14.84 -0.31
CA LYS A 387 -11.22 -14.02 -1.52
C LYS A 387 -11.40 -14.89 -2.75
N MET A 388 -12.46 -14.62 -3.52
CA MET A 388 -12.56 -15.13 -4.88
C MET A 388 -11.61 -14.33 -5.78
N MET A 389 -10.55 -14.97 -6.29
CA MET A 389 -9.62 -14.30 -7.20
C MET A 389 -10.27 -14.16 -8.58
N LYS A 390 -10.55 -12.93 -9.02
CA LYS A 390 -11.04 -12.66 -10.37
C LYS A 390 -9.96 -13.05 -11.40
N ARG A 391 -10.38 -13.65 -12.55
CA ARG A 391 -9.49 -13.91 -13.70
C ARG A 391 -8.79 -12.60 -14.09
N GLY A 392 -7.44 -12.61 -14.17
CA GLY A 392 -6.65 -11.43 -14.54
C GLY A 392 -6.14 -10.58 -13.40
N ALA A 393 -6.43 -10.88 -12.14
CA ALA A 393 -5.74 -10.24 -11.02
C ALA A 393 -4.24 -10.57 -11.07
N TYR A 394 -3.39 -9.56 -10.84
CA TYR A 394 -1.93 -9.66 -10.86
C TYR A 394 -1.35 -10.87 -10.11
N PHE A 395 -2.02 -11.31 -9.06
CA PHE A 395 -1.69 -12.51 -8.28
C PHE A 395 -1.81 -13.83 -9.05
N ALA A 396 -2.71 -13.93 -10.03
CA ALA A 396 -2.89 -15.14 -10.82
C ALA A 396 -1.74 -15.39 -11.81
N VAL A 397 -0.99 -14.35 -12.16
CA VAL A 397 0.09 -14.41 -13.16
C VAL A 397 1.43 -14.80 -12.52
N HIS A 398 1.68 -14.42 -11.27
CA HIS A 398 2.95 -14.70 -10.58
C HIS A 398 2.97 -15.98 -9.75
N HIS A 399 1.79 -16.46 -9.33
CA HIS A 399 1.65 -17.82 -8.80
C HIS A 399 1.32 -18.73 -9.97
N GLY A 400 2.36 -19.22 -10.62
CA GLY A 400 2.21 -20.20 -11.70
C GLY A 400 1.15 -21.21 -11.34
N LYS A 401 0.32 -21.58 -12.33
CA LYS A 401 -0.76 -22.55 -12.23
C LYS A 401 -0.38 -23.60 -11.18
N SER A 402 -0.92 -23.53 -9.98
CA SER A 402 -0.84 -24.64 -9.05
C SER A 402 -1.75 -25.72 -9.65
N VAL A 403 -1.13 -26.62 -10.36
CA VAL A 403 -1.75 -27.83 -10.83
C VAL A 403 -1.56 -28.80 -9.68
N ASP A 404 -2.65 -29.39 -9.15
CA ASP A 404 -2.52 -30.52 -8.25
C ASP A 404 -1.94 -31.72 -9.01
N GLY A 405 -1.57 -32.78 -8.32
CA GLY A 405 -0.97 -33.97 -8.92
C GLY A 405 -1.81 -34.59 -10.03
N ASP A 406 -3.08 -34.23 -10.18
CA ASP A 406 -4.03 -34.73 -11.18
C ASP A 406 -4.25 -33.75 -12.36
N GLY A 407 -3.47 -32.67 -12.46
CA GLY A 407 -3.58 -31.71 -13.55
C GLY A 407 -4.80 -30.78 -13.48
N LYS A 408 -5.58 -30.80 -12.40
CA LYS A 408 -6.71 -29.90 -12.19
C LYS A 408 -6.26 -28.56 -11.58
N HIS A 409 -6.79 -27.48 -12.11
CA HIS A 409 -6.58 -26.15 -11.53
C HIS A 409 -7.19 -26.10 -10.12
N THR A 410 -6.34 -26.14 -9.08
CA THR A 410 -6.78 -25.95 -7.71
C THR A 410 -7.42 -24.58 -7.54
N SER A 411 -8.41 -24.52 -6.66
CA SER A 411 -9.30 -23.38 -6.44
C SER A 411 -8.56 -22.05 -6.37
N ARG A 412 -9.05 -21.07 -7.10
CA ARG A 412 -8.58 -19.68 -7.19
C ARG A 412 -8.96 -18.85 -5.97
N PHE A 413 -8.91 -19.43 -4.76
CA PHE A 413 -9.20 -18.75 -3.52
C PHE A 413 -7.90 -18.34 -2.84
N GLY A 414 -7.70 -17.03 -2.67
CA GLY A 414 -6.73 -16.49 -1.73
C GLY A 414 -7.39 -16.36 -0.37
N GLU A 415 -6.71 -16.71 0.70
CA GLU A 415 -7.12 -16.38 2.07
C GLU A 415 -6.22 -15.28 2.59
N ASP A 416 -6.83 -14.19 3.09
CA ASP A 416 -6.18 -13.27 4.01
C ASP A 416 -6.69 -13.58 5.42
N GLU A 417 -5.89 -13.27 6.41
CA GLU A 417 -6.26 -13.36 7.81
C GLU A 417 -6.11 -11.98 8.46
N ILE A 418 -7.08 -11.62 9.27
CA ILE A 418 -7.08 -10.33 9.95
C ILE A 418 -6.92 -10.60 11.44
N LEU A 419 -5.72 -10.33 11.94
CA LEU A 419 -5.37 -10.48 13.34
C LEU A 419 -5.76 -9.22 14.12
N VAL A 420 -6.61 -9.36 15.12
CA VAL A 420 -7.06 -8.27 15.99
C VAL A 420 -6.44 -8.43 17.36
N LEU A 421 -5.70 -7.41 17.79
CA LEU A 421 -5.01 -7.36 19.08
C LEU A 421 -5.43 -6.12 19.85
N ARG A 422 -5.50 -6.22 21.20
CA ARG A 422 -5.83 -5.11 22.12
C ARG A 422 -4.66 -4.77 23.02
N LYS A 423 -4.45 -3.50 23.26
CA LYS A 423 -3.57 -3.04 24.33
C LYS A 423 -4.29 -3.12 25.67
N PRO A 424 -3.74 -3.82 26.68
CA PRO A 424 -4.33 -3.91 28.03
C PRO A 424 -4.35 -2.57 28.76
#